data_0e31e4fe3c6ac7e792c868af6e5f8888
#
_entry.id   0e31e4fe3c6ac7e792c868af6e5f8888
#
_cell.length_a   1.000
_cell.length_b   1.000
_cell.length_c   1.000
_cell.angle_alpha   90.00
_cell.angle_beta   90.00
_cell.angle_gamma   90.00
#
_symmetry.space_group_name_H-M   'P 1'
#
loop_
_entity.id
_entity.type
_entity.pdbx_description
1 polymer ?
#
loop_
_entity_poly.entity_id
_entity_poly.type
_entity_poly.pdbx_seq_one_letter_code
_entity_poly.pdbx_strand_id
1 'polypeptide(L)'
;MSAATPQFPTATILAYPRIGRGRELKRALEARWAGRITEAELIQAANDLRKENLARLVELGLNPSDASLADAPSLYDHVLDATILLGAIPPRFVGRQGLDLYFALARGDDKVGPEEMTKWFDTNYHYLVPEIGPDTPLHFADDT
;
A
#
# COMPACT_ATOMS: atom_id res chain seq x y z
N MET A 1 -46.38 18.65 -6.72
CA MET A 1 -44.97 19.08 -6.85
C MET A 1 -44.18 18.32 -5.80
N SER A 2 -43.41 17.30 -6.24
CA SER A 2 -42.56 16.54 -5.32
C SER A 2 -41.36 17.40 -4.97
N ALA A 3 -41.22 17.74 -3.69
CA ALA A 3 -40.03 18.42 -3.21
C ALA A 3 -38.83 17.50 -3.39
N ALA A 4 -37.84 17.91 -4.20
CA ALA A 4 -36.60 17.17 -4.32
C ALA A 4 -35.94 17.07 -2.93
N THR A 5 -35.67 15.84 -2.48
CA THR A 5 -34.93 15.63 -1.24
C THR A 5 -33.56 16.30 -1.39
N PRO A 6 -33.15 17.15 -0.45
CA PRO A 6 -31.84 17.80 -0.53
C PRO A 6 -30.76 16.73 -0.58
N GLN A 7 -29.97 16.73 -1.66
CA GLN A 7 -28.86 15.82 -1.85
C GLN A 7 -27.65 16.39 -1.13
N PHE A 8 -27.34 15.88 0.05
CA PHE A 8 -26.12 16.26 0.75
C PHE A 8 -24.89 15.70 0.01
N PRO A 9 -23.77 16.43 0.03
CA PRO A 9 -22.52 15.91 -0.52
C PRO A 9 -22.12 14.61 0.20
N THR A 10 -21.61 13.64 -0.55
CA THR A 10 -21.12 12.39 0.03
C THR A 10 -19.82 12.68 0.78
N ALA A 11 -19.77 12.24 2.04
CA ALA A 11 -18.52 12.29 2.82
C ALA A 11 -17.58 11.17 2.38
N THR A 12 -16.34 11.53 2.15
CA THR A 12 -15.28 10.56 1.83
C THR A 12 -13.97 10.96 2.49
N ILE A 13 -12.95 10.11 2.41
CA ILE A 13 -11.60 10.36 2.89
C ILE A 13 -10.59 9.98 1.81
N LEU A 14 -9.43 10.65 1.79
CA LEU A 14 -8.34 10.31 0.88
C LEU A 14 -7.55 9.09 1.35
N ALA A 15 -7.37 8.95 2.66
CA ALA A 15 -6.64 7.82 3.27
C ALA A 15 -7.01 7.67 4.76
N TYR A 16 -6.74 6.48 5.30
CA TYR A 16 -6.83 6.20 6.73
C TYR A 16 -5.48 5.64 7.23
N PRO A 17 -5.04 5.97 8.46
CA PRO A 17 -3.76 5.51 8.98
C PRO A 17 -3.63 3.99 8.95
N ARG A 18 -2.70 3.47 8.14
CA ARG A 18 -2.51 2.04 7.88
C ARG A 18 -1.77 1.29 8.97
N ILE A 19 -0.99 2.00 9.79
CA ILE A 19 -0.09 1.36 10.78
C ILE A 19 -0.84 0.69 11.94
N GLY A 20 -2.08 1.15 12.21
CA GLY A 20 -2.87 0.71 13.36
C GLY A 20 -2.55 1.49 14.65
N ARG A 21 -3.54 1.56 15.56
CA ARG A 21 -3.45 2.33 16.81
C ARG A 21 -2.32 1.83 17.73
N GLY A 22 -2.11 0.51 17.77
CA GLY A 22 -1.03 -0.15 18.50
C GLY A 22 0.19 -0.45 17.64
N ARG A 23 0.29 0.12 16.43
CA ARG A 23 1.37 -0.12 15.45
C ARG A 23 1.42 -1.58 14.97
N GLU A 24 0.26 -2.20 14.80
CA GLU A 24 0.07 -3.62 14.48
C GLU A 24 0.79 -3.98 13.19
N LEU A 25 0.56 -3.21 12.12
CA LEU A 25 1.20 -3.46 10.82
C LEU A 25 2.73 -3.34 10.91
N LYS A 26 3.24 -2.32 11.61
CA LYS A 26 4.69 -2.19 11.80
C LYS A 26 5.28 -3.41 12.49
N ARG A 27 4.65 -3.88 13.57
CA ARG A 27 5.13 -5.07 14.30
C ARG A 27 5.09 -6.34 13.45
N ALA A 28 4.05 -6.51 12.64
CA ALA A 28 3.94 -7.63 11.71
C ALA A 28 5.04 -7.60 10.64
N LEU A 29 5.30 -6.43 10.04
CA LEU A 29 6.39 -6.25 9.08
C LEU A 29 7.76 -6.56 9.70
N GLU A 30 8.07 -6.00 10.86
CA GLU A 30 9.32 -6.27 11.57
C GLU A 30 9.46 -7.75 11.99
N ALA A 31 8.35 -8.41 12.33
CA ALA A 31 8.35 -9.85 12.63
C ALA A 31 8.61 -10.68 11.37
N ARG A 32 8.02 -10.31 10.23
CA ARG A 32 8.24 -10.97 8.94
C ARG A 32 9.70 -10.84 8.48
N TRP A 33 10.26 -9.65 8.55
CA TRP A 33 11.67 -9.42 8.18
C TRP A 33 12.66 -10.15 9.09
N ALA A 34 12.29 -10.36 10.34
CA ALA A 34 13.07 -11.16 11.28
C ALA A 34 12.80 -12.67 11.19
N GLY A 35 12.00 -13.13 10.21
CA GLY A 35 11.66 -14.54 10.03
C GLY A 35 10.80 -15.16 11.14
N ARG A 36 10.15 -14.33 11.98
CA ARG A 36 9.32 -14.80 13.09
C ARG A 36 7.89 -15.18 12.69
N ILE A 37 7.41 -14.62 11.57
CA ILE A 37 6.12 -14.97 11.00
C ILE A 37 6.26 -15.26 9.50
N THR A 38 5.32 -16.01 8.98
CA THR A 38 5.20 -16.35 7.55
C THR A 38 4.61 -15.17 6.76
N GLU A 39 4.68 -15.26 5.44
CA GLU A 39 4.01 -14.32 4.54
C GLU A 39 2.50 -14.32 4.74
N ALA A 40 1.90 -15.51 4.85
CA ALA A 40 0.46 -15.64 5.09
C ALA A 40 0.01 -14.97 6.40
N GLU A 41 0.81 -15.07 7.46
CA GLU A 41 0.52 -14.40 8.72
C GLU A 41 0.65 -12.87 8.62
N LEU A 42 1.61 -12.36 7.84
CA LEU A 42 1.70 -10.93 7.56
C LEU A 42 0.47 -10.42 6.81
N ILE A 43 0.09 -11.11 5.73
CA ILE A 43 -1.11 -10.76 4.94
C ILE A 43 -2.37 -10.83 5.80
N GLN A 44 -2.49 -11.86 6.62
CA GLN A 44 -3.63 -11.97 7.55
C GLN A 44 -3.69 -10.77 8.51
N ALA A 45 -2.56 -10.41 9.13
CA ALA A 45 -2.49 -9.26 10.05
C ALA A 45 -2.86 -7.93 9.35
N ALA A 46 -2.40 -7.73 8.11
CA ALA A 46 -2.75 -6.55 7.32
C ALA A 46 -4.25 -6.51 6.97
N ASN A 47 -4.83 -7.65 6.59
CA ASN A 47 -6.25 -7.76 6.27
C ASN A 47 -7.16 -7.58 7.49
N ASP A 48 -6.76 -8.07 8.65
CA ASP A 48 -7.53 -7.90 9.88
C ASP A 48 -7.53 -6.43 10.31
N LEU A 49 -6.40 -5.77 10.25
CA LEU A 49 -6.30 -4.33 10.49
C LEU A 49 -7.13 -3.51 9.48
N ARG A 50 -7.13 -3.89 8.20
CA ARG A 50 -7.97 -3.26 7.18
C ARG A 50 -9.45 -3.38 7.52
N LYS A 51 -9.92 -4.57 7.91
CA LYS A 51 -11.32 -4.80 8.32
C LYS A 51 -11.70 -3.93 9.53
N GLU A 52 -10.81 -3.84 10.51
CA GLU A 52 -11.00 -3.02 11.71
C GLU A 52 -11.11 -1.52 11.35
N ASN A 53 -10.21 -1.03 10.50
CA ASN A 53 -10.23 0.34 10.02
C ASN A 53 -11.52 0.64 9.23
N LEU A 54 -11.93 -0.26 8.33
CA LEU A 54 -13.17 -0.10 7.56
C LEU A 54 -14.40 -0.08 8.49
N ALA A 55 -14.48 -0.97 9.44
CA ALA A 55 -15.57 -0.98 10.43
C ALA A 55 -15.64 0.36 11.17
N ARG A 56 -14.49 0.89 11.58
CA ARG A 56 -14.42 2.21 12.23
C ARG A 56 -14.89 3.35 11.34
N LEU A 57 -14.54 3.34 10.05
CA LEU A 57 -14.99 4.36 9.10
C LEU A 57 -16.51 4.30 8.89
N VAL A 58 -17.07 3.11 8.82
CA VAL A 58 -18.53 2.92 8.73
C VAL A 58 -19.24 3.42 10.00
N GLU A 59 -18.71 3.15 11.19
CA GLU A 59 -19.22 3.71 12.45
C GLU A 59 -19.20 5.24 12.46
N LEU A 60 -18.26 5.87 11.78
CA LEU A 60 -18.14 7.32 11.64
C LEU A 60 -19.08 7.88 10.56
N GLY A 61 -19.87 7.05 9.89
CA GLY A 61 -20.90 7.44 8.93
C GLY A 61 -20.45 7.46 7.48
N LEU A 62 -19.27 6.88 7.13
CA LEU A 62 -18.88 6.74 5.73
C LEU A 62 -19.62 5.57 5.08
N ASN A 63 -19.93 5.72 3.78
CA ASN A 63 -20.59 4.66 3.03
C ASN A 63 -19.61 3.51 2.72
N PRO A 64 -19.86 2.28 3.17
CA PRO A 64 -18.97 1.14 2.93
C PRO A 64 -18.79 0.78 1.45
N SER A 65 -19.69 1.25 0.58
CA SER A 65 -19.61 1.04 -0.87
C SER A 65 -18.82 2.16 -1.59
N ASP A 66 -18.26 3.11 -0.87
CA ASP A 66 -17.42 4.16 -1.45
C ASP A 66 -16.08 3.55 -1.89
N ALA A 67 -15.74 3.74 -3.17
CA ALA A 67 -14.51 3.21 -3.75
C ALA A 67 -13.25 3.69 -3.02
N SER A 68 -13.27 4.88 -2.44
CA SER A 68 -12.15 5.42 -1.65
C SER A 68 -11.85 4.62 -0.38
N LEU A 69 -12.81 3.81 0.11
CA LEU A 69 -12.65 2.94 1.27
C LEU A 69 -12.20 1.52 0.90
N ALA A 70 -12.30 1.16 -0.37
CA ALA A 70 -11.96 -0.18 -0.87
C ALA A 70 -10.45 -0.43 -0.95
N ASP A 71 -9.66 0.63 -0.81
CA ASP A 71 -8.21 0.59 -1.03
C ASP A 71 -7.51 -0.31 0.00
N ALA A 72 -6.65 -1.19 -0.49
CA ALA A 72 -5.81 -2.00 0.37
C ALA A 72 -4.72 -1.10 1.00
N PRO A 73 -4.50 -1.19 2.30
CA PRO A 73 -3.44 -0.39 2.91
C PRO A 73 -2.08 -0.84 2.36
N SER A 74 -1.27 0.14 1.91
CA SER A 74 0.11 -0.10 1.52
C SER A 74 0.88 -0.82 2.64
N LEU A 75 1.67 -1.81 2.30
CA LEU A 75 2.54 -2.49 3.26
C LEU A 75 3.78 -1.65 3.59
N TYR A 76 4.25 -0.85 2.66
CA TYR A 76 5.46 -0.04 2.84
C TYR A 76 5.30 1.41 2.38
N ASP A 77 5.06 1.64 1.09
CA ASP A 77 5.01 2.95 0.47
C ASP A 77 4.04 2.97 -0.73
N HIS A 78 3.17 3.97 -0.83
CA HIS A 78 2.18 4.09 -1.90
C HIS A 78 2.81 4.32 -3.29
N VAL A 79 3.99 4.94 -3.36
CA VAL A 79 4.70 5.10 -4.63
C VAL A 79 5.22 3.75 -5.10
N LEU A 80 5.74 2.93 -4.20
CA LEU A 80 6.11 1.54 -4.50
C LEU A 80 4.92 0.71 -4.97
N ASP A 81 3.77 0.84 -4.32
CA ASP A 81 2.54 0.15 -4.74
C ASP A 81 2.18 0.53 -6.19
N ALA A 82 2.23 1.83 -6.53
CA ALA A 82 1.98 2.31 -7.89
C ALA A 82 3.06 1.83 -8.89
N THR A 83 4.31 1.77 -8.48
CA THR A 83 5.43 1.26 -9.28
C THR A 83 5.18 -0.19 -9.71
N ILE A 84 4.76 -1.03 -8.77
CA ILE A 84 4.45 -2.44 -9.04
C ILE A 84 3.19 -2.57 -9.89
N LEU A 85 2.13 -1.83 -9.56
CA LEU A 85 0.87 -1.82 -10.33
C LEU A 85 1.10 -1.46 -11.81
N LEU A 86 2.02 -0.55 -12.08
CA LEU A 86 2.38 -0.14 -13.44
C LEU A 86 3.43 -1.03 -14.10
N GLY A 87 3.93 -2.05 -13.42
CA GLY A 87 4.98 -2.92 -13.93
C GLY A 87 6.33 -2.23 -14.15
N ALA A 88 6.55 -1.07 -13.54
CA ALA A 88 7.80 -0.31 -13.65
C ALA A 88 8.93 -0.95 -12.84
N ILE A 89 9.25 -2.19 -13.14
CA ILE A 89 10.22 -2.99 -12.38
C ILE A 89 11.61 -2.87 -12.99
N PRO A 90 12.62 -2.38 -12.26
CA PRO A 90 13.97 -2.28 -12.77
C PRO A 90 14.55 -3.66 -13.16
N PRO A 91 15.37 -3.75 -14.23
CA PRO A 91 15.88 -5.01 -14.75
C PRO A 91 16.58 -5.89 -13.72
N ARG A 92 17.22 -5.29 -12.69
CA ARG A 92 17.92 -6.03 -11.64
C ARG A 92 17.01 -6.85 -10.71
N PHE A 93 15.69 -6.59 -10.75
CA PHE A 93 14.68 -7.32 -9.97
C PHE A 93 13.89 -8.34 -10.80
N VAL A 94 14.16 -8.43 -12.10
CA VAL A 94 13.48 -9.38 -13.01
C VAL A 94 13.59 -10.81 -12.47
N GLY A 95 12.46 -11.52 -12.48
CA GLY A 95 12.35 -12.90 -11.98
C GLY A 95 11.88 -13.02 -10.53
N ARG A 96 11.72 -11.90 -9.82
CA ARG A 96 11.08 -11.86 -8.50
C ARG A 96 9.58 -11.59 -8.64
N GLN A 97 8.80 -12.04 -7.66
CA GLN A 97 7.34 -11.89 -7.66
C GLN A 97 6.79 -11.68 -6.24
N GLY A 98 5.57 -11.20 -6.15
CA GLY A 98 4.84 -11.06 -4.88
C GLY A 98 5.60 -10.22 -3.84
N LEU A 99 5.53 -10.62 -2.59
CA LEU A 99 6.20 -9.90 -1.50
C LEU A 99 7.74 -10.00 -1.53
N ASP A 100 8.32 -11.00 -2.21
CA ASP A 100 9.78 -11.04 -2.43
C ASP A 100 10.21 -9.85 -3.30
N LEU A 101 9.52 -9.59 -4.40
CA LEU A 101 9.76 -8.42 -5.25
C LEU A 101 9.51 -7.13 -4.46
N TYR A 102 8.35 -7.03 -3.80
CA TYR A 102 7.92 -5.84 -3.07
C TYR A 102 8.98 -5.39 -2.03
N PHE A 103 9.44 -6.32 -1.20
CA PHE A 103 10.41 -6.00 -0.17
C PHE A 103 11.85 -5.88 -0.70
N ALA A 104 12.18 -6.55 -1.81
CA ALA A 104 13.46 -6.35 -2.46
C ALA A 104 13.59 -4.93 -3.05
N LEU A 105 12.55 -4.41 -3.69
CA LEU A 105 12.50 -3.02 -4.15
C LEU A 105 12.66 -2.05 -2.97
N ALA A 106 11.96 -2.30 -1.86
CA ALA A 106 11.93 -1.42 -0.69
C ALA A 106 13.23 -1.43 0.13
N ARG A 107 13.89 -2.57 0.26
CA ARG A 107 14.97 -2.78 1.25
C ARG A 107 16.24 -3.39 0.68
N GLY A 108 16.17 -3.91 -0.54
CA GLY A 108 17.23 -4.75 -1.09
C GLY A 108 17.40 -6.06 -0.33
N ASP A 109 18.40 -6.79 -0.73
CA ASP A 109 18.91 -8.00 -0.06
C ASP A 109 20.42 -8.16 -0.30
N ASP A 110 20.99 -9.32 0.02
CA ASP A 110 22.43 -9.62 -0.14
C ASP A 110 22.91 -9.55 -1.60
N LYS A 111 22.00 -9.56 -2.58
CA LYS A 111 22.31 -9.61 -4.02
C LYS A 111 22.02 -8.31 -4.75
N VAL A 112 20.99 -7.60 -4.32
CA VAL A 112 20.45 -6.42 -5.02
C VAL A 112 20.17 -5.30 -4.03
N GLY A 113 20.68 -4.10 -4.33
CA GLY A 113 20.34 -2.89 -3.56
C GLY A 113 18.90 -2.45 -3.81
N PRO A 114 18.25 -1.78 -2.84
CA PRO A 114 16.91 -1.26 -2.99
C PRO A 114 16.82 -0.13 -4.03
N GLU A 115 15.61 0.29 -4.35
CA GLU A 115 15.39 1.58 -5.00
C GLU A 115 15.83 2.73 -4.08
N GLU A 116 16.13 3.89 -4.69
CA GLU A 116 16.48 5.08 -3.93
C GLU A 116 15.30 5.55 -3.08
N MET A 117 15.58 6.00 -1.87
CA MET A 117 14.59 6.59 -0.98
C MET A 117 14.89 8.07 -0.79
N THR A 118 13.88 8.93 -1.00
CA THR A 118 14.01 10.36 -0.79
C THR A 118 12.87 10.93 0.04
N LYS A 119 13.07 12.14 0.56
CA LYS A 119 12.03 12.86 1.29
C LYS A 119 11.00 13.47 0.33
N TRP A 120 9.75 13.46 0.77
CA TRP A 120 8.71 14.27 0.15
C TRP A 120 8.83 15.71 0.67
N PHE A 121 9.46 16.57 -0.12
CA PHE A 121 9.77 17.97 0.25
C PHE A 121 10.42 18.08 1.64
N ASP A 122 10.03 19.05 2.45
CA ASP A 122 10.53 19.30 3.81
C ASP A 122 9.79 18.49 4.90
N THR A 123 9.19 17.35 4.54
CA THR A 123 8.48 16.48 5.47
C THR A 123 9.36 15.37 6.02
N ASN A 124 8.84 14.64 7.01
CA ASN A 124 9.45 13.38 7.49
C ASN A 124 8.99 12.16 6.69
N TYR A 125 8.12 12.34 5.68
CA TYR A 125 7.70 11.27 4.80
C TYR A 125 8.77 11.01 3.75
N HIS A 126 9.16 9.74 3.62
CA HIS A 126 10.07 9.26 2.59
C HIS A 126 9.31 8.32 1.67
N TYR A 127 9.65 8.34 0.40
CA TYR A 127 9.10 7.43 -0.60
C TYR A 127 10.22 6.84 -1.45
N LEU A 128 9.95 5.68 -2.06
CA LEU A 128 10.86 5.06 -3.01
C LEU A 128 10.73 5.75 -4.36
N VAL A 129 11.85 6.03 -4.99
CA VAL A 129 11.92 6.73 -6.28
C VAL A 129 11.82 5.70 -7.39
N PRO A 130 10.75 5.70 -8.20
CA PRO A 130 10.60 4.77 -9.32
C PRO A 130 11.71 4.97 -10.37
N GLU A 131 12.32 3.89 -10.81
CA GLU A 131 13.32 3.92 -11.88
C GLU A 131 12.64 3.74 -13.24
N ILE A 132 12.11 4.83 -13.78
CA ILE A 132 11.40 4.84 -15.05
C ILE A 132 12.27 5.47 -16.14
N GLY A 133 12.63 4.69 -17.13
CA GLY A 133 13.36 5.13 -18.33
C GLY A 133 12.49 5.12 -19.59
N PRO A 134 13.02 5.61 -20.73
CA PRO A 134 12.27 5.65 -21.99
C PRO A 134 11.82 4.26 -22.48
N ASP A 135 12.54 3.20 -22.10
CA ASP A 135 12.27 1.82 -22.53
C ASP A 135 11.57 0.99 -21.42
N THR A 136 11.14 1.62 -20.33
CA THR A 136 10.44 0.91 -19.26
C THR A 136 9.06 0.49 -19.74
N PRO A 137 8.75 -0.82 -19.83
CA PRO A 137 7.44 -1.29 -20.24
C PRO A 137 6.44 -1.04 -19.10
N LEU A 138 5.59 -0.02 -19.28
CA LEU A 138 4.52 0.27 -18.34
C LEU A 138 3.26 -0.50 -18.76
N HIS A 139 2.73 -1.30 -17.86
CA HIS A 139 1.47 -2.04 -18.02
C HIS A 139 0.85 -2.23 -16.64
N PHE A 140 -0.47 -2.27 -16.58
CA PHE A 140 -1.12 -2.67 -15.34
C PHE A 140 -0.76 -4.13 -15.04
N ALA A 141 -0.35 -4.38 -13.81
CA ALA A 141 -0.21 -5.75 -13.35
C ALA A 141 -1.58 -6.43 -13.42
N ASP A 142 -1.62 -7.62 -14.04
CA ASP A 142 -2.82 -8.43 -14.00
C ASP A 142 -3.15 -8.75 -12.54
N ASP A 143 -4.43 -8.65 -12.19
CA ASP A 143 -4.92 -9.03 -10.86
C ASP A 143 -4.64 -10.52 -10.65
N THR A 144 -3.54 -10.83 -9.95
CA THR A 144 -3.15 -12.19 -9.55
C THR A 144 -3.42 -12.42 -8.07
#